data_1b92afe6f183e03ac22002fcd716af5f
#
_entry.id   1b92afe6f183e03ac22002fcd716af5f
#
_cell.length_a   1.000
_cell.length_b   1.000
_cell.length_c   1.000
_cell.angle_alpha   90.00
_cell.angle_beta   90.00
_cell.angle_gamma   90.00
#
_symmetry.space_group_name_H-M   'P 1'
#
loop_
_entity.id
_entity.type
_entity.pdbx_description
1 polymer ?
#
loop_
_entity_poly.entity_id
_entity_poly.type
_entity_poly.pdbx_seq_one_letter_code
_entity_poly.pdbx_strand_id
1 'polypeptide(L)'
;VDKGADYLLAVKANQPTLRAEIESAFSAATRIDTCVDFDKGHGRIEQRSVSVITEVDWLNGERRFPGELRLPNAATIIRVKSQAELSDRGRFETRYYISSALLPAKRAGEAVRGHWGIENQLHWVLDVVFAEDQSRLRKGHGARNMAVVRHFAVNMIRTAPEPESKPMKPQRKATKPTRTSIKLRRKIASWQEDYLAIALGASAR
;
A
#
# COMPACT_ATOMS: atom_id res chain seq x y z
N VAL A 1 15.03 13.88 3.41
CA VAL A 1 15.94 14.64 2.57
C VAL A 1 17.31 14.74 3.25
N ASP A 2 17.41 15.16 4.50
CA ASP A 2 18.69 15.28 5.22
C ASP A 2 19.47 13.95 5.37
N LYS A 3 18.78 12.83 5.24
CA LYS A 3 19.38 11.46 5.25
C LYS A 3 19.57 10.87 3.85
N GLY A 4 19.47 11.66 2.78
CA GLY A 4 19.58 11.18 1.40
C GLY A 4 18.37 10.37 0.91
N ALA A 5 17.22 10.50 1.58
CA ALA A 5 15.99 9.83 1.18
C ALA A 5 14.98 10.81 0.57
N ASP A 6 14.19 10.34 -0.37
CA ASP A 6 13.09 11.08 -0.96
C ASP A 6 11.76 10.83 -0.22
N TYR A 7 10.86 11.79 -0.34
CA TYR A 7 9.49 11.63 0.15
C TYR A 7 8.49 11.48 -0.99
N LEU A 8 7.37 10.81 -0.70
CA LEU A 8 6.17 10.74 -1.50
C LEU A 8 4.97 10.97 -0.59
N LEU A 9 4.32 12.12 -0.69
CA LEU A 9 3.24 12.56 0.19
C LEU A 9 1.91 12.59 -0.54
N ALA A 10 0.87 11.97 0.03
CA ALA A 10 -0.48 12.05 -0.50
C ALA A 10 -1.15 13.37 -0.10
N VAL A 11 -1.78 14.05 -1.05
CA VAL A 11 -2.61 15.23 -0.81
C VAL A 11 -4.02 14.76 -0.44
N LYS A 12 -4.37 14.97 0.84
CA LYS A 12 -5.65 14.52 1.39
C LYS A 12 -6.78 15.53 1.12
N ALA A 13 -8.02 15.07 1.19
CA ALA A 13 -9.21 15.89 0.96
C ALA A 13 -9.37 17.07 1.95
N ASN A 14 -8.75 16.98 3.14
CA ASN A 14 -8.71 18.05 4.13
C ASN A 14 -7.70 19.17 3.80
N GLN A 15 -7.07 19.14 2.62
CA GLN A 15 -6.16 20.15 2.09
C GLN A 15 -6.73 20.78 0.80
N PRO A 16 -7.92 21.41 0.84
CA PRO A 16 -8.64 21.85 -0.37
C PRO A 16 -7.86 22.90 -1.15
N THR A 17 -7.19 23.84 -0.49
CA THR A 17 -6.41 24.90 -1.13
C THR A 17 -5.26 24.32 -1.94
N LEU A 18 -4.44 23.45 -1.33
CA LEU A 18 -3.34 22.78 -2.01
C LEU A 18 -3.83 21.94 -3.20
N ARG A 19 -4.96 21.26 -3.04
CA ARG A 19 -5.55 20.48 -4.11
C ARG A 19 -5.95 21.36 -5.29
N ALA A 20 -6.59 22.51 -5.05
CA ALA A 20 -6.97 23.46 -6.10
C ALA A 20 -5.74 24.03 -6.83
N GLU A 21 -4.67 24.36 -6.08
CA GLU A 21 -3.41 24.84 -6.66
C GLU A 21 -2.77 23.77 -7.57
N ILE A 22 -2.78 22.48 -7.15
CA ILE A 22 -2.30 21.36 -7.95
C ILE A 22 -3.16 21.18 -9.22
N GLU A 23 -4.48 21.26 -9.11
CA GLU A 23 -5.39 21.16 -10.27
C GLU A 23 -5.14 22.28 -11.27
N SER A 24 -4.91 23.50 -10.79
CA SER A 24 -4.50 24.65 -11.60
C SER A 24 -3.15 24.42 -12.27
N ALA A 25 -2.15 23.91 -11.52
CA ALA A 25 -0.84 23.59 -12.06
C ALA A 25 -0.90 22.56 -13.19
N PHE A 26 -1.72 21.51 -13.04
CA PHE A 26 -1.95 20.54 -14.13
C PHE A 26 -2.63 21.15 -15.36
N SER A 27 -3.48 22.17 -15.17
CA SER A 27 -4.16 22.86 -16.26
C SER A 27 -3.24 23.81 -17.01
N ALA A 28 -2.27 24.37 -16.32
CA ALA A 28 -1.28 25.31 -16.87
C ALA A 28 0.01 24.63 -17.38
N ALA A 29 0.23 23.36 -17.02
CA ALA A 29 1.46 22.66 -17.32
C ALA A 29 1.71 22.55 -18.83
N THR A 30 2.91 22.91 -19.25
CA THR A 30 3.35 22.82 -20.65
C THR A 30 3.76 21.41 -21.03
N ARG A 31 4.17 20.61 -20.05
CA ARG A 31 4.62 19.23 -20.24
C ARG A 31 4.03 18.30 -19.19
N ILE A 32 3.32 17.28 -19.67
CA ILE A 32 2.74 16.24 -18.82
C ILE A 32 3.24 14.90 -19.31
N ASP A 33 4.00 14.18 -18.46
CA ASP A 33 4.33 12.78 -18.69
C ASP A 33 3.17 11.91 -18.19
N THR A 34 2.73 10.93 -18.99
CA THR A 34 1.57 10.10 -18.65
C THR A 34 1.83 8.62 -18.97
N CYS A 35 1.45 7.77 -18.02
CA CYS A 35 1.45 6.32 -18.17
C CYS A 35 0.07 5.76 -17.82
N VAL A 36 -0.42 4.83 -18.64
CA VAL A 36 -1.70 4.13 -18.39
C VAL A 36 -1.43 2.67 -18.14
N ASP A 37 -2.01 2.14 -17.08
CA ASP A 37 -1.91 0.74 -16.67
C ASP A 37 -3.30 0.14 -16.52
N PHE A 38 -3.44 -1.13 -16.90
CA PHE A 38 -4.68 -1.90 -16.81
C PHE A 38 -4.47 -3.10 -15.90
N ASP A 39 -5.33 -3.25 -14.91
CA ASP A 39 -5.34 -4.40 -14.01
C ASP A 39 -6.67 -5.15 -14.17
N LYS A 40 -6.55 -6.46 -14.40
CA LYS A 40 -7.71 -7.35 -14.52
C LYS A 40 -7.64 -8.39 -13.41
N GLY A 41 -8.44 -8.21 -12.38
CA GLY A 41 -8.48 -9.13 -11.26
C GLY A 41 -9.81 -9.12 -10.52
N HIS A 42 -10.14 -10.24 -9.90
CA HIS A 42 -11.34 -10.38 -9.06
C HIS A 42 -12.68 -9.98 -9.74
N GLY A 43 -12.80 -10.24 -11.06
CA GLY A 43 -14.02 -9.94 -11.81
C GLY A 43 -14.23 -8.46 -12.16
N ARG A 44 -13.22 -7.62 -11.97
CA ARG A 44 -13.25 -6.19 -12.35
C ARG A 44 -12.08 -5.83 -13.27
N ILE A 45 -12.32 -4.85 -14.10
CA ILE A 45 -11.27 -4.19 -14.89
C ILE A 45 -11.02 -2.84 -14.25
N GLU A 46 -9.77 -2.58 -13.91
CA GLU A 46 -9.34 -1.30 -13.35
C GLU A 46 -8.31 -0.66 -14.30
N GLN A 47 -8.62 0.53 -14.76
CA GLN A 47 -7.70 1.38 -15.53
C GLN A 47 -7.14 2.45 -14.61
N ARG A 48 -5.83 2.62 -14.62
CA ARG A 48 -5.13 3.70 -13.91
C ARG A 48 -4.34 4.54 -14.89
N SER A 49 -4.57 5.83 -14.85
CA SER A 49 -3.77 6.83 -15.57
C SER A 49 -2.97 7.64 -14.55
N VAL A 50 -1.65 7.59 -14.68
CA VAL A 50 -0.71 8.34 -13.85
C VAL A 50 -0.14 9.46 -14.69
N SER A 51 -0.35 10.70 -14.29
CA SER A 51 0.19 11.88 -14.94
C SER A 51 1.12 12.63 -13.99
N VAL A 52 2.23 13.13 -14.52
CA VAL A 52 3.30 13.78 -13.76
C VAL A 52 3.64 15.11 -14.39
N ILE A 53 3.81 16.13 -13.54
CA ILE A 53 4.39 17.43 -13.89
C ILE A 53 5.59 17.73 -13.01
N THR A 54 6.58 18.45 -13.56
CA THR A 54 7.81 18.86 -12.88
C THR A 54 7.92 20.38 -12.70
N GLU A 55 6.96 21.13 -13.15
CA GLU A 55 6.84 22.58 -12.98
C GLU A 55 6.28 22.89 -11.59
N VAL A 56 7.15 22.74 -10.56
CA VAL A 56 6.73 22.71 -9.14
C VAL A 56 7.44 23.76 -8.28
N ASP A 57 8.14 24.71 -8.88
CA ASP A 57 8.93 25.73 -8.17
C ASP A 57 8.10 26.54 -7.17
N TRP A 58 6.81 26.71 -7.45
CA TRP A 58 5.87 27.38 -6.57
C TRP A 58 5.65 26.67 -5.22
N LEU A 59 6.01 25.40 -5.08
CA LEU A 59 5.98 24.65 -3.82
C LEU A 59 7.26 24.83 -3.00
N ASN A 60 8.35 25.28 -3.62
CA ASN A 60 9.64 25.47 -3.01
C ASN A 60 9.77 26.91 -2.45
N GLY A 61 10.81 27.13 -1.65
CA GLY A 61 11.13 28.43 -1.10
C GLY A 61 10.52 28.70 0.28
N GLU A 62 10.64 29.97 0.74
CA GLU A 62 10.17 30.37 2.06
C GLU A 62 8.66 30.65 2.06
N ARG A 63 8.05 30.49 3.24
CA ARG A 63 6.62 30.81 3.43
C ARG A 63 6.44 32.33 3.37
N ARG A 64 5.47 32.80 2.59
CA ARG A 64 5.10 34.22 2.47
C ARG A 64 4.15 34.66 3.59
N PHE A 65 3.37 33.70 4.14
CA PHE A 65 2.45 33.93 5.25
C PHE A 65 2.29 32.67 6.12
N PRO A 66 1.88 32.79 7.40
CA PRO A 66 1.63 31.67 8.28
C PRO A 66 0.57 30.71 7.70
N GLY A 67 0.86 29.42 7.68
CA GLY A 67 -0.03 28.40 7.14
C GLY A 67 0.12 28.10 5.65
N GLU A 68 0.90 28.90 4.90
CA GLU A 68 1.23 28.56 3.52
C GLU A 68 2.04 27.27 3.48
N LEU A 69 1.58 26.30 2.67
CA LEU A 69 2.30 25.05 2.52
C LEU A 69 3.49 25.24 1.58
N ARG A 70 4.67 24.94 2.11
CA ARG A 70 5.90 24.83 1.34
C ARG A 70 6.51 23.47 1.60
N LEU A 71 6.93 22.82 0.54
CA LEU A 71 7.52 21.49 0.58
C LEU A 71 8.96 21.54 0.08
N PRO A 72 9.95 21.43 0.98
CA PRO A 72 11.35 21.53 0.60
C PRO A 72 11.72 20.46 -0.43
N ASN A 73 12.42 20.89 -1.48
CA ASN A 73 12.89 20.03 -2.57
C ASN A 73 11.75 19.30 -3.33
N ALA A 74 10.53 19.85 -3.35
CA ALA A 74 9.50 19.31 -4.21
C ALA A 74 9.98 19.34 -5.67
N ALA A 75 9.93 18.18 -6.35
CA ALA A 75 10.42 18.02 -7.72
C ALA A 75 9.33 17.51 -8.68
N THR A 76 8.28 16.90 -8.13
CA THR A 76 7.28 16.23 -8.95
C THR A 76 5.91 16.30 -8.29
N ILE A 77 4.88 16.64 -9.06
CA ILE A 77 3.48 16.45 -8.68
C ILE A 77 2.88 15.34 -9.54
N ILE A 78 2.19 14.43 -8.88
CA ILE A 78 1.63 13.20 -9.47
C ILE A 78 0.13 13.24 -9.33
N ARG A 79 -0.59 12.97 -10.41
CA ARG A 79 -2.04 12.76 -10.45
C ARG A 79 -2.32 11.33 -10.86
N VAL A 80 -3.02 10.59 -10.02
CA VAL A 80 -3.50 9.23 -10.32
C VAL A 80 -5.01 9.27 -10.49
N LYS A 81 -5.48 8.95 -11.68
CA LYS A 81 -6.90 8.74 -12.00
C LYS A 81 -7.14 7.24 -12.08
N SER A 82 -8.04 6.71 -11.26
CA SER A 82 -8.47 5.31 -11.28
C SER A 82 -9.91 5.23 -11.75
N GLN A 83 -10.16 4.35 -12.70
CA GLN A 83 -11.49 3.97 -13.16
C GLN A 83 -11.62 2.47 -12.96
N ALA A 84 -12.60 2.05 -12.17
CA ALA A 84 -12.93 0.64 -11.99
C ALA A 84 -14.35 0.38 -12.48
N GLU A 85 -14.49 -0.57 -13.39
CA GLU A 85 -15.78 -1.07 -13.82
C GLU A 85 -16.18 -2.24 -12.92
N LEU A 86 -17.26 -2.05 -12.17
CA LEU A 86 -17.98 -3.10 -11.47
C LEU A 86 -19.20 -3.50 -12.29
N SER A 87 -19.77 -4.68 -12.02
CA SER A 87 -20.91 -5.22 -12.77
C SER A 87 -22.14 -4.31 -12.84
N ASP A 88 -22.29 -3.36 -11.93
CA ASP A 88 -23.46 -2.49 -11.78
C ASP A 88 -23.15 -0.97 -11.81
N ARG A 89 -21.88 -0.58 -11.68
CA ARG A 89 -21.47 0.83 -11.63
C ARG A 89 -19.98 1.05 -11.92
N GLY A 90 -19.66 2.22 -12.47
CA GLY A 90 -18.29 2.72 -12.57
C GLY A 90 -17.87 3.48 -11.32
N ARG A 91 -16.67 3.27 -10.83
CA ARG A 91 -16.06 4.07 -9.77
C ARG A 91 -14.91 4.87 -10.37
N PHE A 92 -14.96 6.20 -10.17
CA PHE A 92 -13.90 7.12 -10.58
C PHE A 92 -13.28 7.74 -9.34
N GLU A 93 -11.96 7.79 -9.31
CA GLU A 93 -11.24 8.41 -8.22
C GLU A 93 -10.02 9.16 -8.77
N THR A 94 -9.75 10.37 -8.23
CA THR A 94 -8.55 11.13 -8.53
C THR A 94 -7.80 11.41 -7.24
N ARG A 95 -6.52 11.02 -7.20
CA ARG A 95 -5.61 11.26 -6.08
C ARG A 95 -4.41 12.03 -6.55
N TYR A 96 -3.87 12.89 -5.67
CA TYR A 96 -2.68 13.70 -5.92
C TYR A 96 -1.59 13.34 -4.93
N TYR A 97 -0.34 13.40 -5.40
CA TYR A 97 0.84 13.18 -4.58
C TYR A 97 1.91 14.20 -4.96
N ILE A 98 2.81 14.49 -4.00
CA ILE A 98 3.97 15.34 -4.20
C ILE A 98 5.21 14.57 -3.79
N SER A 99 6.27 14.65 -4.59
CA SER A 99 7.53 13.95 -4.32
C SER A 99 8.72 14.89 -4.44
N SER A 100 9.76 14.65 -3.62
CA SER A 100 11.08 15.26 -3.77
C SER A 100 11.93 14.58 -4.86
N ALA A 101 11.58 13.35 -5.25
CA ALA A 101 12.25 12.67 -6.35
C ALA A 101 11.68 13.11 -7.71
N LEU A 102 12.56 13.27 -8.68
CA LEU A 102 12.18 13.46 -10.08
C LEU A 102 11.74 12.12 -10.67
N LEU A 103 10.43 11.88 -10.73
CA LEU A 103 9.85 10.61 -11.12
C LEU A 103 9.15 10.69 -12.47
N PRO A 104 9.49 9.83 -13.46
CA PRO A 104 8.64 9.63 -14.63
C PRO A 104 7.33 8.93 -14.23
N ALA A 105 6.26 9.12 -15.02
CA ALA A 105 4.92 8.64 -14.70
C ALA A 105 4.84 7.14 -14.35
N LYS A 106 5.59 6.30 -15.05
CA LYS A 106 5.66 4.86 -14.76
C LYS A 106 6.20 4.60 -13.35
N ARG A 107 7.33 5.20 -12.98
CA ARG A 107 7.95 5.03 -11.65
C ARG A 107 7.09 5.64 -10.54
N ALA A 108 6.46 6.77 -10.81
CA ALA A 108 5.50 7.38 -9.89
C ALA A 108 4.33 6.42 -9.59
N GLY A 109 3.78 5.77 -10.62
CA GLY A 109 2.73 4.76 -10.47
C GLY A 109 3.18 3.54 -9.66
N GLU A 110 4.39 3.03 -9.90
CA GLU A 110 4.99 1.93 -9.14
C GLU A 110 5.19 2.31 -7.66
N ALA A 111 5.68 3.51 -7.38
CA ALA A 111 5.90 4.00 -6.01
C ALA A 111 4.58 4.14 -5.23
N VAL A 112 3.55 4.73 -5.86
CA VAL A 112 2.20 4.83 -5.27
C VAL A 112 1.61 3.45 -4.99
N ARG A 113 1.76 2.49 -5.92
CA ARG A 113 1.31 1.10 -5.72
C ARG A 113 2.06 0.39 -4.60
N GLY A 114 3.39 0.59 -4.52
CA GLY A 114 4.23 0.01 -3.48
C GLY A 114 3.78 0.43 -2.08
N HIS A 115 3.43 1.69 -1.90
CA HIS A 115 2.89 2.21 -0.63
C HIS A 115 1.57 1.50 -0.24
N TRP A 116 0.64 1.33 -1.18
CA TRP A 116 -0.59 0.58 -0.95
C TRP A 116 -0.36 -0.91 -0.67
N GLY A 117 0.73 -1.46 -1.20
CA GLY A 117 1.13 -2.83 -0.91
C GLY A 117 1.41 -3.04 0.59
N ILE A 118 2.03 -2.07 1.25
CA ILE A 118 2.30 -2.13 2.71
C ILE A 118 0.98 -2.12 3.49
N GLU A 119 0.04 -1.24 3.14
CA GLU A 119 -1.26 -1.19 3.82
C GLU A 119 -2.03 -2.51 3.67
N ASN A 120 -2.16 -3.01 2.46
CA ASN A 120 -2.93 -4.23 2.20
C ASN A 120 -2.24 -5.51 2.65
N GLN A 121 -0.91 -5.59 2.60
CA GLN A 121 -0.18 -6.81 2.91
C GLN A 121 0.30 -6.89 4.36
N LEU A 122 0.55 -5.76 5.01
CA LEU A 122 1.05 -5.74 6.38
C LEU A 122 0.02 -5.21 7.35
N HIS A 123 -0.41 -3.95 7.22
CA HIS A 123 -1.31 -3.32 8.18
C HIS A 123 -2.65 -4.06 8.25
N TRP A 124 -3.28 -4.33 7.12
CA TRP A 124 -4.52 -5.12 7.09
C TRP A 124 -4.35 -6.50 7.74
N VAL A 125 -3.21 -7.16 7.54
CA VAL A 125 -2.96 -8.47 8.18
C VAL A 125 -2.82 -8.32 9.68
N LEU A 126 -2.10 -7.29 10.17
CA LEU A 126 -1.96 -7.04 11.60
C LEU A 126 -3.31 -6.73 12.24
N ASP A 127 -4.14 -5.91 11.60
CA ASP A 127 -5.44 -5.47 12.15
C ASP A 127 -6.50 -6.58 12.07
N VAL A 128 -6.64 -7.22 10.91
CA VAL A 128 -7.73 -8.19 10.68
C VAL A 128 -7.36 -9.61 11.12
N VAL A 129 -6.11 -10.03 10.88
CA VAL A 129 -5.69 -11.40 11.22
C VAL A 129 -5.16 -11.49 12.66
N PHE A 130 -4.42 -10.48 13.11
CA PHE A 130 -3.80 -10.46 14.44
C PHE A 130 -4.52 -9.55 15.43
N ALA A 131 -5.62 -8.91 15.03
CA ALA A 131 -6.45 -8.05 15.86
C ALA A 131 -5.65 -6.96 16.63
N GLU A 132 -4.70 -6.30 15.93
CA GLU A 132 -3.83 -5.31 16.55
C GLU A 132 -4.60 -4.11 17.07
N ASP A 133 -5.56 -3.59 16.30
CA ASP A 133 -6.42 -2.47 16.66
C ASP A 133 -7.30 -2.75 17.90
N GLN A 134 -7.60 -4.03 18.14
CA GLN A 134 -8.39 -4.47 19.29
C GLN A 134 -7.55 -4.62 20.56
N SER A 135 -6.22 -4.46 20.48
CA SER A 135 -5.32 -4.63 21.63
C SER A 135 -5.57 -3.57 22.68
N ARG A 136 -5.80 -4.01 23.91
CA ARG A 136 -6.01 -3.15 25.08
C ARG A 136 -4.74 -2.99 25.93
N LEU A 137 -3.61 -3.51 25.48
CA LEU A 137 -2.34 -3.40 26.19
C LEU A 137 -1.87 -1.95 26.18
N ARG A 138 -1.91 -1.29 27.34
CA ARG A 138 -1.54 0.13 27.49
C ARG A 138 -0.40 0.36 28.50
N LYS A 139 -0.09 -0.64 29.37
CA LYS A 139 0.86 -0.48 30.49
C LYS A 139 2.29 -0.66 30.05
N GLY A 140 3.16 0.28 30.39
CA GLY A 140 4.59 0.24 30.14
C GLY A 140 4.94 -0.02 28.67
N HIS A 141 5.88 -0.92 28.44
CA HIS A 141 6.31 -1.31 27.10
C HIS A 141 5.43 -2.38 26.42
N GLY A 142 4.29 -2.76 27.05
CA GLY A 142 3.46 -3.87 26.59
C GLY A 142 2.97 -3.73 25.16
N ALA A 143 2.47 -2.54 24.78
CA ALA A 143 2.01 -2.29 23.41
C ALA A 143 3.13 -2.46 22.39
N ARG A 144 4.30 -1.88 22.65
CA ARG A 144 5.46 -1.97 21.75
C ARG A 144 5.98 -3.40 21.63
N ASN A 145 6.10 -4.12 22.75
CA ASN A 145 6.56 -5.49 22.74
C ASN A 145 5.59 -6.40 21.97
N MET A 146 4.28 -6.20 22.14
CA MET A 146 3.29 -6.99 21.42
C MET A 146 3.26 -6.68 19.92
N ALA A 147 3.50 -5.44 19.51
CA ALA A 147 3.67 -5.10 18.10
C ALA A 147 4.86 -5.88 17.49
N VAL A 148 6.00 -5.90 18.16
CA VAL A 148 7.17 -6.68 17.73
C VAL A 148 6.82 -8.17 17.61
N VAL A 149 6.17 -8.76 18.61
CA VAL A 149 5.75 -10.17 18.59
C VAL A 149 4.83 -10.47 17.39
N ARG A 150 3.86 -9.59 17.11
CA ARG A 150 2.98 -9.76 15.94
C ARG A 150 3.73 -9.71 14.62
N HIS A 151 4.68 -8.78 14.47
CA HIS A 151 5.53 -8.69 13.26
C HIS A 151 6.34 -9.96 13.04
N PHE A 152 6.94 -10.51 14.11
CA PHE A 152 7.62 -11.80 14.04
C PHE A 152 6.67 -12.93 13.63
N ALA A 153 5.50 -13.02 14.24
CA ALA A 153 4.50 -14.04 13.92
C ALA A 153 4.03 -13.96 12.45
N VAL A 154 3.80 -12.73 11.92
CA VAL A 154 3.48 -12.54 10.49
C VAL A 154 4.60 -13.06 9.61
N ASN A 155 5.86 -12.73 9.92
CA ASN A 155 7.01 -13.17 9.13
C ASN A 155 7.17 -14.70 9.17
N MET A 156 7.07 -15.32 10.33
CA MET A 156 7.15 -16.77 10.50
C MET A 156 6.05 -17.47 9.67
N ILE A 157 4.81 -17.03 9.76
CA ILE A 157 3.70 -17.63 9.00
C ILE A 157 3.88 -17.41 7.48
N ARG A 158 4.46 -16.28 7.06
CA ARG A 158 4.72 -16.01 5.62
C ARG A 158 5.82 -16.88 5.05
N THR A 159 6.87 -17.15 5.84
CA THR A 159 8.03 -17.93 5.41
C THR A 159 7.84 -19.43 5.59
N ALA A 160 6.93 -19.87 6.49
CA ALA A 160 6.62 -21.27 6.68
C ALA A 160 6.17 -21.93 5.36
N PRO A 161 6.47 -23.23 5.15
CA PRO A 161 5.97 -23.97 4.00
C PRO A 161 4.45 -24.02 3.96
N GLU A 162 3.87 -24.38 2.83
CA GLU A 162 2.43 -24.59 2.74
C GLU A 162 2.02 -25.73 3.68
N PRO A 163 0.94 -25.57 4.46
CA PRO A 163 0.44 -26.65 5.30
C PRO A 163 -0.04 -27.80 4.42
N GLU A 164 0.27 -29.02 4.86
CA GLU A 164 -0.23 -30.21 4.17
C GLU A 164 -1.77 -30.19 4.17
N SER A 165 -2.35 -30.03 3.02
CA SER A 165 -3.80 -30.18 2.85
C SER A 165 -4.12 -31.66 2.86
N LYS A 166 -4.88 -32.16 3.84
CA LYS A 166 -5.55 -33.47 3.68
C LYS A 166 -6.33 -33.42 2.38
N PRO A 167 -6.29 -34.47 1.54
CA PRO A 167 -6.95 -34.46 0.25
C PRO A 167 -8.46 -34.26 0.43
N MET A 168 -8.91 -33.03 0.27
CA MET A 168 -10.32 -32.71 0.09
C MET A 168 -10.71 -33.20 -1.31
N LYS A 169 -11.88 -33.83 -1.40
CA LYS A 169 -12.46 -34.39 -2.66
C LYS A 169 -12.13 -33.52 -3.88
N PRO A 170 -11.86 -34.14 -5.06
CA PRO A 170 -11.39 -33.42 -6.22
C PRO A 170 -12.40 -32.35 -6.64
N GLN A 171 -12.05 -31.09 -6.37
CA GLN A 171 -12.78 -29.95 -6.92
C GLN A 171 -12.35 -29.73 -8.36
N ARG A 172 -13.34 -29.49 -9.21
CA ARG A 172 -13.20 -29.21 -10.64
C ARG A 172 -12.09 -28.15 -10.86
N LYS A 173 -11.07 -28.54 -11.66
CA LYS A 173 -10.05 -27.72 -12.34
C LYS A 173 -9.68 -26.39 -11.64
N ALA A 174 -8.85 -26.43 -10.62
CA ALA A 174 -8.07 -25.28 -10.19
C ALA A 174 -6.81 -25.19 -11.08
N THR A 175 -6.71 -24.16 -11.90
CA THR A 175 -5.65 -23.98 -12.90
C THR A 175 -4.33 -23.43 -12.33
N LYS A 176 -4.24 -23.15 -11.03
CA LYS A 176 -2.98 -22.78 -10.33
C LYS A 176 -3.06 -23.21 -8.87
N PRO A 177 -1.95 -23.65 -8.24
CA PRO A 177 -1.90 -23.89 -6.79
C PRO A 177 -2.15 -22.56 -6.08
N THR A 178 -3.29 -22.44 -5.41
CA THR A 178 -3.66 -21.24 -4.67
C THR A 178 -2.96 -21.30 -3.33
N ARG A 179 -2.04 -20.38 -3.08
CA ARG A 179 -1.32 -20.28 -1.79
C ARG A 179 -2.33 -20.06 -0.66
N THR A 180 -2.18 -20.82 0.42
CA THR A 180 -3.05 -20.73 1.60
C THR A 180 -2.98 -19.35 2.23
N SER A 181 -4.11 -18.74 2.55
CA SER A 181 -4.16 -17.39 3.13
C SER A 181 -3.48 -17.35 4.51
N ILE A 182 -2.86 -16.22 4.86
CA ILE A 182 -2.21 -16.01 6.18
C ILE A 182 -3.20 -16.29 7.32
N LYS A 183 -4.47 -15.89 7.17
CA LYS A 183 -5.53 -16.15 8.15
C LYS A 183 -5.74 -17.66 8.38
N LEU A 184 -5.77 -18.45 7.31
CA LEU A 184 -5.93 -19.90 7.42
C LEU A 184 -4.68 -20.56 7.97
N ARG A 185 -3.50 -20.15 7.51
CA ARG A 185 -2.20 -20.66 8.01
C ARG A 185 -2.04 -20.39 9.51
N ARG A 186 -2.41 -19.20 10.00
CA ARG A 186 -2.44 -18.89 11.43
C ARG A 186 -3.39 -19.82 12.19
N LYS A 187 -4.60 -20.07 11.65
CA LYS A 187 -5.55 -21.00 12.26
C LYS A 187 -4.98 -22.43 12.32
N ILE A 188 -4.36 -22.91 11.23
CA ILE A 188 -3.76 -24.22 11.19
C ILE A 188 -2.66 -24.32 12.25
N ALA A 189 -1.79 -23.33 12.36
CA ALA A 189 -0.74 -23.28 13.40
C ALA A 189 -1.31 -23.29 14.83
N SER A 190 -2.54 -22.79 15.04
CA SER A 190 -3.19 -22.86 16.37
C SER A 190 -3.84 -24.22 16.69
N TRP A 191 -4.00 -25.12 15.71
CA TRP A 191 -4.64 -26.42 15.88
C TRP A 191 -3.70 -27.60 15.67
N GLN A 192 -2.59 -27.39 14.95
CA GLN A 192 -1.62 -28.44 14.59
C GLN A 192 -0.25 -28.06 15.12
N GLU A 193 0.17 -28.77 16.18
CA GLU A 193 1.48 -28.52 16.84
C GLU A 193 2.65 -28.73 15.87
N ASP A 194 2.59 -29.73 15.01
CA ASP A 194 3.61 -30.00 14.00
C ASP A 194 3.79 -28.83 13.04
N TYR A 195 2.68 -28.27 12.57
CA TYR A 195 2.75 -27.09 11.70
C TYR A 195 3.23 -25.84 12.44
N LEU A 196 2.85 -25.69 13.71
CA LEU A 196 3.37 -24.62 14.56
C LEU A 196 4.89 -24.75 14.74
N ALA A 197 5.39 -25.94 15.03
CA ALA A 197 6.81 -26.21 15.17
C ALA A 197 7.58 -25.85 13.89
N ILE A 198 7.08 -26.27 12.72
CA ILE A 198 7.66 -25.91 11.41
C ILE A 198 7.64 -24.40 11.20
N ALA A 199 6.54 -23.73 11.51
CA ALA A 199 6.41 -22.26 11.36
C ALA A 199 7.37 -21.51 12.29
N LEU A 200 7.71 -22.07 13.45
CA LEU A 200 8.71 -21.56 14.40
C LEU A 200 10.16 -21.90 14.01
N GLY A 201 10.36 -22.60 12.90
CA GLY A 201 11.69 -22.99 12.42
C GLY A 201 12.27 -24.25 13.09
N ALA A 202 11.45 -25.02 13.78
CA ALA A 202 11.85 -26.33 14.26
C ALA A 202 11.90 -27.31 13.07
N SER A 203 13.02 -28.04 12.92
CA SER A 203 13.08 -29.15 11.97
C SER A 203 12.04 -30.20 12.34
N ALA A 204 11.25 -30.65 11.39
CA ALA A 204 10.39 -31.80 11.59
C ALA A 204 11.28 -32.99 12.03
N ARG A 205 10.99 -33.55 13.16
CA ARG A 205 11.65 -34.77 13.65
C ARG A 205 11.09 -35.98 12.92
#